data_899ef6cfff22433afdbd742c304ba101
#
_entry.id   899ef6cfff22433afdbd742c304ba101
#
_cell.length_a   1.000
_cell.length_b   1.000
_cell.length_c   1.000
_cell.angle_alpha   90.00
_cell.angle_beta   90.00
_cell.angle_gamma   90.00
#
_symmetry.space_group_name_H-M   'P 1'
#
loop_
_entity.id
_entity.type
_entity.pdbx_description
1 polymer ?
#
loop_
_entity_poly.entity_id
_entity_poly.type
_entity_poly.pdbx_seq_one_letter_code
_entity_poly.pdbx_strand_id
1 'polypeptide(L)'
;MKRVILMIADSMGVGAEPDADRYGDAGSNTLLHAALNTPGFEIPNMSRLGLGNILNPADFPDWKYAVPESEIAGAFGKMRELSAGKDTTTGHWEIAGIETKIPFKTYPDGFPKEQLPDRKSVV
;
A
#
# COMPACT_ATOMS: atom_id res chain seq x y z
N MET A 1 26.68 8.05 -15.36
CA MET A 1 25.34 7.46 -15.60
C MET A 1 24.50 7.71 -14.35
N LYS A 2 23.33 8.33 -14.45
CA LYS A 2 22.38 8.48 -13.31
C LYS A 2 21.65 7.16 -13.14
N ARG A 3 21.50 6.70 -11.89
CA ARG A 3 20.78 5.47 -11.55
C ARG A 3 19.62 5.82 -10.63
N VAL A 4 18.48 5.16 -10.84
CA VAL A 4 17.32 5.21 -9.93
C VAL A 4 17.07 3.79 -9.44
N ILE A 5 16.87 3.63 -8.14
CA ILE A 5 16.51 2.36 -7.52
C ILE A 5 15.14 2.54 -6.90
N LEU A 6 14.16 1.77 -7.38
CA LEU A 6 12.83 1.70 -6.81
C LEU A 6 12.73 0.46 -5.92
N MET A 7 12.46 0.66 -4.63
CA MET A 7 12.22 -0.41 -3.67
C MET A 7 10.75 -0.36 -3.24
N ILE A 8 10.05 -1.47 -3.41
CA ILE A 8 8.64 -1.61 -3.01
C ILE A 8 8.59 -2.49 -1.78
N ALA A 9 8.08 -1.95 -0.68
CA ALA A 9 7.73 -2.73 0.50
C ALA A 9 6.28 -3.18 0.34
N ASP A 10 6.11 -4.37 -0.22
CA ASP A 10 4.78 -4.96 -0.47
C ASP A 10 4.02 -5.15 0.85
N SER A 11 2.70 -4.99 0.78
CA SER A 11 1.78 -5.08 1.94
C SER A 11 2.02 -4.06 3.08
N MET A 12 2.87 -3.05 2.90
CA MET A 12 3.11 -2.02 3.90
C MET A 12 2.24 -0.78 3.61
N GLY A 13 0.98 -0.83 4.04
CA GLY A 13 0.06 0.31 3.95
C GLY A 13 0.29 1.32 5.07
N VAL A 14 0.21 2.61 4.75
CA VAL A 14 0.35 3.73 5.70
C VAL A 14 -0.93 4.56 5.69
N GLY A 15 -1.96 4.05 6.37
CA GLY A 15 -3.30 4.61 6.40
C GLY A 15 -4.19 4.12 5.26
N ALA A 16 -5.49 4.40 5.39
CA ALA A 16 -6.50 4.05 4.42
C ALA A 16 -6.63 5.11 3.32
N GLU A 17 -6.96 4.68 2.10
CA GLU A 17 -7.36 5.59 1.03
C GLU A 17 -8.72 6.24 1.35
N PRO A 18 -9.03 7.43 0.78
CA PRO A 18 -10.30 8.12 1.02
C PRO A 18 -11.56 7.34 0.62
N ASP A 19 -11.44 6.36 -0.26
CA ASP A 19 -12.49 5.48 -0.75
C ASP A 19 -12.44 4.06 -0.18
N ALA A 20 -11.65 3.83 0.86
CA ALA A 20 -11.44 2.52 1.48
C ALA A 20 -12.73 1.88 2.02
N ASP A 21 -13.72 2.68 2.42
CA ASP A 21 -15.02 2.22 2.86
C ASP A 21 -15.76 1.40 1.79
N ARG A 22 -15.57 1.76 0.50
CA ARG A 22 -16.17 1.04 -0.64
C ARG A 22 -15.61 -0.36 -0.82
N TYR A 23 -14.42 -0.62 -0.26
CA TYR A 23 -13.69 -1.89 -0.38
C TYR A 23 -13.62 -2.66 0.94
N GLY A 24 -14.28 -2.16 1.99
CA GLY A 24 -14.25 -2.77 3.31
C GLY A 24 -12.93 -2.56 4.07
N ASP A 25 -12.09 -1.62 3.61
CA ASP A 25 -10.74 -1.35 4.12
C ASP A 25 -10.67 -0.10 5.01
N ALA A 26 -11.82 0.43 5.43
CA ALA A 26 -11.87 1.58 6.33
C ALA A 26 -11.06 1.32 7.61
N GLY A 27 -10.17 2.25 7.95
CA GLY A 27 -9.30 2.14 9.12
C GLY A 27 -8.08 1.26 8.93
N SER A 28 -7.81 0.73 7.72
CA SER A 28 -6.60 -0.03 7.43
C SER A 28 -5.35 0.85 7.61
N ASN A 29 -4.37 0.36 8.37
CA ASN A 29 -3.08 1.01 8.58
C ASN A 29 -2.07 -0.02 9.06
N THR A 30 -1.47 -0.74 8.13
CA THR A 30 -0.54 -1.84 8.45
C THR A 30 0.64 -1.36 9.28
N LEU A 31 1.24 -0.23 8.92
CA LEU A 31 2.41 0.29 9.62
C LEU A 31 2.09 0.66 11.07
N LEU A 32 0.98 1.35 11.32
CA LEU A 32 0.53 1.70 12.66
C LEU A 32 0.23 0.44 13.48
N HIS A 33 -0.55 -0.48 12.92
CA HIS A 33 -0.93 -1.70 13.64
C HIS A 33 0.28 -2.59 13.94
N ALA A 34 1.24 -2.70 13.01
CA ALA A 34 2.49 -3.40 13.27
C ALA A 34 3.29 -2.75 14.41
N ALA A 35 3.39 -1.43 14.41
CA ALA A 35 4.10 -0.70 15.46
C ALA A 35 3.46 -0.86 16.84
N LEU A 36 2.14 -0.86 16.93
CA LEU A 36 1.41 -0.99 18.19
C LEU A 36 1.42 -2.42 18.74
N ASN A 37 1.51 -3.43 17.87
CA ASN A 37 1.35 -4.83 18.26
C ASN A 37 2.67 -5.63 18.27
N THR A 38 3.80 -5.00 17.88
CA THR A 38 5.09 -5.68 17.85
C THR A 38 6.03 -5.09 18.90
N PRO A 39 6.31 -5.80 20.00
CA PRO A 39 7.30 -5.35 20.98
C PRO A 39 8.66 -5.10 20.31
N GLY A 40 9.27 -3.95 20.61
CA GLY A 40 10.57 -3.60 20.04
C GLY A 40 10.54 -3.19 18.56
N PHE A 41 9.37 -2.88 18.01
CA PHE A 41 9.27 -2.35 16.66
C PHE A 41 10.08 -1.06 16.50
N GLU A 42 10.95 -1.00 15.49
CA GLU A 42 11.82 0.15 15.23
C GLU A 42 12.00 0.35 13.72
N ILE A 43 11.90 1.61 13.28
CA ILE A 43 12.09 2.01 11.88
C ILE A 43 13.01 3.24 11.74
N PRO A 44 14.19 3.28 12.39
CA PRO A 44 14.97 4.52 12.51
C PRO A 44 15.40 5.10 11.16
N ASN A 45 15.78 4.28 10.21
CA ASN A 45 16.21 4.75 8.89
C ASN A 45 15.03 5.27 8.07
N MET A 46 13.87 4.60 8.13
CA MET A 46 12.66 5.05 7.44
C MET A 46 12.10 6.33 8.07
N SER A 47 12.15 6.47 9.38
CA SER A 47 11.80 7.71 10.08
C SER A 47 12.68 8.88 9.62
N ARG A 48 14.01 8.68 9.54
CA ARG A 48 14.93 9.69 9.00
C ARG A 48 14.69 10.01 7.52
N LEU A 49 14.13 9.12 6.73
CA LEU A 49 13.70 9.40 5.35
C LEU A 49 12.35 10.13 5.29
N GLY A 50 11.63 10.24 6.41
CA GLY A 50 10.35 10.95 6.54
C GLY A 50 9.12 10.04 6.54
N LEU A 51 9.27 8.70 6.45
CA LEU A 51 8.12 7.79 6.44
C LEU A 51 7.25 7.94 7.68
N GLY A 52 7.86 8.13 8.85
CA GLY A 52 7.13 8.36 10.11
C GLY A 52 6.24 9.60 10.09
N ASN A 53 6.56 10.58 9.27
CA ASN A 53 5.82 11.84 9.18
C ASN A 53 4.59 11.78 8.26
N ILE A 54 4.36 10.66 7.59
CA ILE A 54 3.13 10.43 6.81
C ILE A 54 1.90 10.34 7.73
N LEU A 55 2.05 9.72 8.90
CA LEU A 55 1.02 9.70 9.94
C LEU A 55 1.17 10.93 10.84
N ASN A 56 0.11 11.71 10.94
CA ASN A 56 0.11 12.88 11.82
C ASN A 56 -0.07 12.43 13.28
N PRO A 57 0.86 12.75 14.19
CA PRO A 57 0.72 12.40 15.61
C PRO A 57 -0.53 12.97 16.29
N ALA A 58 -1.11 14.05 15.74
CA ALA A 58 -2.37 14.60 16.26
C ALA A 58 -3.56 13.66 16.01
N ASP A 59 -3.54 12.89 14.91
CA ASP A 59 -4.57 11.91 14.56
C ASP A 59 -4.27 10.53 15.17
N PHE A 60 -3.00 10.26 15.46
CA PHE A 60 -2.48 8.99 15.97
C PHE A 60 -1.57 9.21 17.19
N PRO A 61 -2.12 9.45 18.40
CA PRO A 61 -1.33 9.80 19.59
C PRO A 61 -0.26 8.80 20.00
N ASP A 62 -0.47 7.52 19.70
CA ASP A 62 0.48 6.43 20.00
C ASP A 62 1.59 6.31 18.94
N TRP A 63 1.56 7.12 17.88
CA TRP A 63 2.56 7.11 16.83
C TRP A 63 3.79 7.93 17.24
N LYS A 64 4.90 7.26 17.50
CA LYS A 64 6.15 7.87 18.01
C LYS A 64 7.29 7.95 17.01
N TYR A 65 7.06 7.61 15.75
CA TYR A 65 8.11 7.48 14.73
C TYR A 65 8.22 8.69 13.80
N ALA A 66 7.39 9.71 13.99
CA ALA A 66 7.60 11.01 13.36
C ALA A 66 8.84 11.70 13.95
N VAL A 67 9.62 12.33 13.11
CA VAL A 67 10.81 13.08 13.50
C VAL A 67 10.66 14.57 13.16
N PRO A 68 11.39 15.48 13.85
CA PRO A 68 11.43 16.88 13.48
C PRO A 68 11.81 17.05 12.00
N GLU A 69 11.23 18.04 11.35
CA GLU A 69 11.44 18.28 9.91
C GLU A 69 12.93 18.50 9.58
N SER A 70 13.66 19.12 10.51
CA SER A 70 15.11 19.34 10.41
C SER A 70 15.96 18.05 10.41
N GLU A 71 15.40 16.94 10.88
CA GLU A 71 16.08 15.63 10.93
C GLU A 71 15.75 14.74 9.73
N ILE A 72 14.82 15.17 8.86
CA ILE A 72 14.44 14.42 7.68
C ILE A 72 15.54 14.53 6.62
N ALA A 73 16.14 13.39 6.29
CA ALA A 73 17.23 13.30 5.32
C ALA A 73 16.77 13.01 3.88
N GLY A 74 15.46 12.85 3.68
CA GLY A 74 14.86 12.51 2.39
C GLY A 74 13.68 13.39 2.04
N ALA A 75 12.82 12.89 1.16
CA ALA A 75 11.52 13.46 0.87
C ALA A 75 10.47 12.36 1.00
N PHE A 76 9.30 12.71 1.51
CA PHE A 76 8.20 11.77 1.69
C PHE A 76 6.90 12.36 1.16
N GLY A 77 5.93 11.53 0.91
CA GLY A 77 4.61 11.96 0.47
C GLY A 77 3.64 10.79 0.36
N LYS A 78 2.36 11.12 0.22
CA LYS A 78 1.30 10.15 -0.07
C LYS A 78 1.01 10.17 -1.55
N MET A 79 0.92 8.99 -2.15
CA MET A 79 0.40 8.82 -3.50
C MET A 79 -1.04 8.34 -3.41
N ARG A 80 -1.87 8.81 -4.34
CA ARG A 80 -3.23 8.34 -4.50
C ARG A 80 -3.31 7.53 -5.78
N GLU A 81 -3.90 6.36 -5.69
CA GLU A 81 -4.17 5.53 -6.85
C GLU A 81 -5.24 6.15 -7.73
N LEU A 82 -5.00 6.17 -9.04
CA LEU A 82 -5.94 6.63 -10.09
C LEU A 82 -6.69 5.47 -10.71
N SER A 83 -6.09 4.28 -10.70
CA SER A 83 -6.66 3.07 -11.28
C SER A 83 -7.90 2.62 -10.53
N ALA A 84 -8.83 2.02 -11.26
CA ALA A 84 -10.10 1.54 -10.69
C ALA A 84 -9.96 0.22 -9.90
N GLY A 85 -8.89 -0.54 -10.10
CA GLY A 85 -8.63 -1.79 -9.39
C GLY A 85 -7.90 -1.57 -8.07
N LYS A 86 -8.15 -2.45 -7.10
CA LYS A 86 -7.47 -2.45 -5.79
C LYS A 86 -6.73 -3.77 -5.61
N ASP A 87 -5.84 -4.07 -6.52
CA ASP A 87 -5.03 -5.29 -6.53
C ASP A 87 -3.57 -4.98 -6.85
N THR A 88 -2.68 -5.90 -6.44
CA THR A 88 -1.23 -5.77 -6.60
C THR A 88 -0.81 -5.52 -8.05
N THR A 89 -1.45 -6.19 -9.01
CA THR A 89 -1.10 -6.06 -10.43
C THR A 89 -1.41 -4.66 -10.94
N THR A 90 -2.61 -4.16 -10.63
CA THR A 90 -3.04 -2.80 -10.98
C THR A 90 -2.10 -1.75 -10.39
N GLY A 91 -1.75 -1.87 -9.10
CA GLY A 91 -0.85 -0.94 -8.44
C GLY A 91 0.56 -0.92 -9.07
N HIS A 92 1.12 -2.09 -9.40
CA HIS A 92 2.42 -2.17 -10.07
C HIS A 92 2.39 -1.60 -11.48
N TRP A 93 1.31 -1.80 -12.22
CA TRP A 93 1.15 -1.20 -13.56
C TRP A 93 1.07 0.32 -13.48
N GLU A 94 0.35 0.85 -12.47
CA GLU A 94 0.24 2.29 -12.28
C GLU A 94 1.58 2.93 -11.91
N ILE A 95 2.40 2.28 -11.08
CA ILE A 95 3.79 2.71 -10.81
C ILE A 95 4.61 2.76 -12.10
N ALA A 96 4.33 1.87 -13.06
CA ALA A 96 4.96 1.88 -14.39
C ALA A 96 4.31 2.87 -15.38
N GLY A 97 3.30 3.63 -14.96
CA GLY A 97 2.62 4.64 -15.77
C GLY A 97 1.40 4.14 -16.53
N ILE A 98 0.86 2.96 -16.19
CA ILE A 98 -0.32 2.38 -16.85
C ILE A 98 -1.54 2.51 -15.91
N GLU A 99 -2.47 3.39 -16.27
CA GLU A 99 -3.75 3.51 -15.57
C GLU A 99 -4.72 2.41 -16.02
N THR A 100 -5.22 1.61 -15.07
CA THR A 100 -6.23 0.58 -15.32
C THR A 100 -7.62 1.14 -15.08
N LYS A 101 -8.36 1.43 -16.17
CA LYS A 101 -9.72 2.01 -16.10
C LYS A 101 -10.80 1.00 -15.75
N ILE A 102 -10.58 -0.26 -16.06
CA ILE A 102 -11.53 -1.36 -15.80
C ILE A 102 -10.87 -2.31 -14.82
N PRO A 103 -11.38 -2.46 -13.59
CA PRO A 103 -10.81 -3.34 -12.60
C PRO A 103 -10.89 -4.81 -13.05
N PHE A 104 -9.94 -5.62 -12.61
CA PHE A 104 -10.01 -7.06 -12.83
C PHE A 104 -11.23 -7.64 -12.11
N LYS A 105 -11.88 -8.61 -12.76
CA LYS A 105 -12.99 -9.32 -12.13
C LYS A 105 -12.48 -10.18 -10.97
N THR A 106 -13.17 -10.09 -9.85
CA THR A 106 -12.95 -10.97 -8.70
C THR A 106 -14.01 -12.07 -8.66
N TYR A 107 -13.64 -13.23 -8.13
CA TYR A 107 -14.50 -14.42 -8.07
C TYR A 107 -14.47 -14.99 -6.65
N PRO A 108 -15.09 -14.31 -5.66
CA PRO A 108 -15.05 -14.74 -4.25
C PRO A 108 -15.65 -16.12 -4.04
N ASP A 109 -16.65 -16.49 -4.84
CA ASP A 109 -17.31 -17.81 -4.80
C ASP A 109 -16.72 -18.81 -5.81
N GLY A 110 -15.58 -18.50 -6.41
CA GLY A 110 -14.94 -19.33 -7.44
C GLY A 110 -15.33 -18.93 -8.87
N PHE A 111 -14.58 -19.43 -9.83
CA PHE A 111 -14.84 -19.12 -11.23
C PHE A 111 -16.19 -19.68 -11.71
N PRO A 112 -16.97 -18.92 -12.50
CA PRO A 112 -18.16 -19.42 -13.16
C PRO A 112 -17.84 -20.65 -14.02
N LYS A 113 -18.78 -21.61 -14.06
CA LYS A 113 -18.57 -22.88 -14.81
C LYS A 113 -18.28 -22.64 -16.29
N GLU A 114 -18.83 -21.55 -16.84
CA GLU A 114 -18.63 -21.15 -18.25
C GLU A 114 -17.20 -20.67 -18.53
N GLN A 115 -16.48 -20.24 -17.50
CA GLN A 115 -15.08 -19.81 -17.59
C GLN A 115 -14.11 -20.94 -17.23
N LEU A 116 -14.62 -22.12 -16.94
CA LEU A 116 -13.86 -23.34 -16.70
C LEU A 116 -13.96 -24.36 -17.87
N PRO A 117 -14.12 -23.93 -19.14
CA PRO A 117 -14.11 -24.89 -20.21
C PRO A 117 -12.70 -25.48 -20.30
N ASP A 118 -12.64 -26.76 -20.11
CA ASP A 118 -11.56 -27.56 -20.63
C ASP A 118 -10.22 -27.62 -19.93
N ARG A 119 -10.23 -27.71 -18.60
CA ARG A 119 -9.05 -28.29 -17.91
C ARG A 119 -8.78 -29.75 -18.29
N LYS A 120 -9.68 -30.39 -19.04
CA LYS A 120 -9.53 -31.78 -19.52
C LYS A 120 -8.71 -31.89 -20.80
N SER A 121 -8.41 -30.77 -21.47
CA SER A 121 -7.65 -30.78 -22.74
C SER A 121 -6.17 -30.48 -22.61
N VAL A 122 -5.65 -30.32 -21.39
CA VAL A 122 -4.22 -29.99 -21.13
C VAL A 122 -3.49 -31.14 -20.39
N VAL A 123 -4.00 -32.34 -20.45
CA VAL A 123 -3.29 -33.51 -19.95
C VAL A 123 -3.14 -34.51 -21.11
#